data_bbef24f589f16b11c40b591e6438d017
#
_entry.id   bbef24f589f16b11c40b591e6438d017
#
_cell.length_a   1.000
_cell.length_b   1.000
_cell.length_c   1.000
_cell.angle_alpha   90.00
_cell.angle_beta   90.00
_cell.angle_gamma   90.00
#
_symmetry.space_group_name_H-M   'P 1'
#
loop_
_entity.id
_entity.type
_entity.pdbx_description
1 polymer ?
#
loop_
_entity_poly.entity_id
_entity_poly.type
_entity_poly.pdbx_seq_one_letter_code
_entity_poly.pdbx_strand_id
1 'polypeptide(L)'
;LPDWRYLNYQELADRIDTALPENDHSYEVETLRRYSRVIRLLESLLATTMVRSHAESAWVDERQLSEIDSPQTRIGLRKLRARRVQGALDAAGPTSGWTESAISHGQPLVGWRRELRVAGHVIQAGWQYQEGQFRLCAVLSHLNGRGESAKAARAVFSEAHPALFDFAPLDGILRTPDGVVRPMDRFGHFDPDFIYRYIKAPDQTVEQLIAASHTVHAGLDRIAD
;
A
#
# COMPACT_ATOMS: atom_id res chain seq x y z
N LEU A 1 0.36 -8.28 43.28
CA LEU A 1 1.14 -8.03 42.07
C LEU A 1 1.11 -6.55 41.80
N PRO A 2 2.24 -5.88 41.49
CA PRO A 2 2.22 -4.47 41.16
C PRO A 2 1.34 -4.24 39.92
N ASP A 3 0.44 -3.26 39.96
CA ASP A 3 -0.38 -2.81 38.83
C ASP A 3 0.55 -2.24 37.73
N TRP A 4 0.93 -3.07 36.78
CA TRP A 4 1.65 -2.65 35.61
C TRP A 4 0.70 -1.82 34.73
N ARG A 5 0.89 -0.48 34.72
CA ARG A 5 0.19 0.39 33.80
C ARG A 5 1.02 0.50 32.51
N TYR A 6 0.35 0.30 31.41
CA TYR A 6 0.93 0.59 30.09
C TYR A 6 1.07 2.11 29.96
N LEU A 7 2.29 2.60 29.79
CA LEU A 7 2.56 4.00 29.42
C LEU A 7 2.78 4.02 27.91
N ASN A 8 2.06 4.87 27.18
CA ASN A 8 2.42 5.17 25.82
C ASN A 8 3.63 6.11 25.76
N TYR A 9 4.27 6.22 24.62
CA TYR A 9 5.47 7.03 24.47
C TYR A 9 5.23 8.52 24.77
N GLN A 10 4.06 9.06 24.42
CA GLN A 10 3.67 10.44 24.71
C GLN A 10 3.63 10.68 26.24
N GLU A 11 2.93 9.81 26.98
CA GLU A 11 2.86 9.90 28.45
C GLU A 11 4.24 9.76 29.10
N LEU A 12 5.12 8.92 28.52
CA LEU A 12 6.49 8.78 29.01
C LEU A 12 7.27 10.08 28.84
N ALA A 13 7.20 10.69 27.64
CA ALA A 13 7.86 11.97 27.37
C ALA A 13 7.33 13.08 28.31
N ASP A 14 6.00 13.16 28.49
CA ASP A 14 5.37 14.15 29.38
C ASP A 14 5.82 13.99 30.85
N ARG A 15 5.93 12.75 31.32
CA ARG A 15 6.41 12.48 32.69
C ARG A 15 7.89 12.83 32.87
N ILE A 16 8.73 12.52 31.85
CA ILE A 16 10.14 12.92 31.87
C ILE A 16 10.24 14.43 31.96
N ASP A 17 9.57 15.16 31.06
CA ASP A 17 9.64 16.63 31.02
C ASP A 17 9.12 17.27 32.32
N THR A 18 8.05 16.71 32.92
CA THR A 18 7.49 17.20 34.18
C THR A 18 8.39 16.93 35.40
N ALA A 19 9.12 15.81 35.37
CA ALA A 19 9.95 15.41 36.52
C ALA A 19 11.33 16.07 36.53
N LEU A 20 11.79 16.64 35.39
CA LEU A 20 13.13 17.22 35.30
C LEU A 20 13.19 18.67 35.81
N PRO A 21 14.16 18.99 36.68
CA PRO A 21 14.34 20.36 37.13
C PRO A 21 14.80 21.27 35.99
N GLU A 22 14.25 22.49 35.92
CA GLU A 22 14.53 23.42 34.82
C GLU A 22 16.00 23.85 34.73
N ASN A 23 16.65 24.05 35.88
CA ASN A 23 17.99 24.62 35.98
C ASN A 23 19.10 23.58 36.29
N ASP A 24 18.80 22.29 36.21
CA ASP A 24 19.79 21.25 36.37
C ASP A 24 20.35 20.83 34.98
N HIS A 25 21.65 21.00 34.83
CA HIS A 25 22.40 20.65 33.58
C HIS A 25 23.33 19.45 33.82
N SER A 26 23.05 18.62 34.83
CA SER A 26 23.78 17.36 35.00
C SER A 26 23.66 16.48 33.77
N TYR A 27 24.61 15.58 33.60
CA TYR A 27 24.65 14.67 32.46
C TYR A 27 23.37 13.81 32.37
N GLU A 28 22.87 13.36 33.52
CA GLU A 28 21.68 12.52 33.63
C GLU A 28 20.43 13.30 33.19
N VAL A 29 20.26 14.53 33.65
CA VAL A 29 19.13 15.39 33.28
C VAL A 29 19.14 15.74 31.81
N GLU A 30 20.31 16.11 31.24
CA GLU A 30 20.44 16.38 29.82
C GLU A 30 20.20 15.13 28.95
N THR A 31 20.60 13.95 29.42
CA THR A 31 20.34 12.68 28.74
C THR A 31 18.83 12.40 28.70
N LEU A 32 18.11 12.58 29.79
CA LEU A 32 16.65 12.40 29.84
C LEU A 32 15.91 13.42 28.97
N ARG A 33 16.35 14.69 28.96
CA ARG A 33 15.78 15.71 28.04
C ARG A 33 15.96 15.33 26.56
N ARG A 34 17.14 14.83 26.18
CA ARG A 34 17.40 14.35 24.82
C ARG A 34 16.51 13.15 24.49
N TYR A 35 16.34 12.24 25.44
CA TYR A 35 15.46 11.07 25.26
C TYR A 35 14.00 11.49 25.05
N SER A 36 13.47 12.41 25.87
CA SER A 36 12.13 12.97 25.67
C SER A 36 11.97 13.61 24.28
N ARG A 37 12.95 14.42 23.83
CA ARG A 37 12.93 15.02 22.48
C ARG A 37 12.93 13.96 21.36
N VAL A 38 13.70 12.88 21.51
CA VAL A 38 13.70 11.77 20.55
C VAL A 38 12.35 11.09 20.49
N ILE A 39 11.73 10.82 21.65
CA ILE A 39 10.37 10.24 21.70
C ILE A 39 9.38 11.14 20.95
N ARG A 40 9.35 12.45 21.23
CA ARG A 40 8.43 13.39 20.57
C ARG A 40 8.67 13.47 19.05
N LEU A 41 9.92 13.44 18.64
CA LEU A 41 10.26 13.39 17.21
C LEU A 41 9.72 12.10 16.55
N LEU A 42 9.92 10.96 17.19
CA LEU A 42 9.39 9.68 16.68
C LEU A 42 7.86 9.69 16.60
N GLU A 43 7.16 10.18 17.62
CA GLU A 43 5.70 10.33 17.60
C GLU A 43 5.23 11.26 16.47
N SER A 44 5.91 12.38 16.27
CA SER A 44 5.62 13.31 15.17
C SER A 44 5.81 12.62 13.79
N LEU A 45 6.89 11.90 13.60
CA LEU A 45 7.15 11.14 12.37
C LEU A 45 6.10 10.04 12.16
N LEU A 46 5.76 9.29 13.20
CA LEU A 46 4.73 8.25 13.14
C LEU A 46 3.35 8.84 12.81
N ALA A 47 3.04 10.03 13.31
CA ALA A 47 1.78 10.72 13.04
C ALA A 47 1.59 11.00 11.54
N THR A 48 2.68 11.23 10.78
CA THR A 48 2.62 11.44 9.31
C THR A 48 2.16 10.19 8.54
N THR A 49 2.28 9.02 9.16
CA THR A 49 1.90 7.74 8.54
C THR A 49 0.47 7.31 8.86
N MET A 50 -0.22 7.99 9.78
CA MET A 50 -1.58 7.62 10.19
C MET A 50 -2.59 7.82 9.06
N VAL A 51 -3.49 6.87 8.89
CA VAL A 51 -4.72 7.02 8.10
C VAL A 51 -5.82 7.44 9.06
N ARG A 52 -6.11 8.73 9.12
CA ARG A 52 -7.14 9.29 10.02
C ARG A 52 -8.50 9.34 9.35
N SER A 53 -8.50 9.41 8.03
CA SER A 53 -9.70 9.43 7.18
C SER A 53 -9.41 8.73 5.86
N HIS A 54 -10.41 8.07 5.30
CA HIS A 54 -10.32 7.47 3.99
C HIS A 54 -10.16 8.49 2.84
N ALA A 55 -10.51 9.76 3.08
CA ALA A 55 -10.29 10.84 2.11
C ALA A 55 -8.82 11.26 1.97
N GLU A 56 -7.93 10.76 2.85
CA GLU A 56 -6.50 11.05 2.76
C GLU A 56 -5.84 10.27 1.63
N SER A 57 -4.70 10.82 1.13
CA SER A 57 -3.83 10.14 0.18
C SER A 57 -3.38 8.79 0.70
N ALA A 58 -3.32 7.79 -0.16
CA ALA A 58 -2.77 6.47 0.18
C ALA A 58 -1.29 6.54 0.58
N TRP A 59 -0.55 7.54 0.10
CA TRP A 59 0.88 7.68 0.39
C TRP A 59 1.19 8.86 1.31
N VAL A 60 2.34 8.82 1.95
CA VAL A 60 2.90 9.96 2.69
C VAL A 60 3.26 11.05 1.67
N ASP A 61 3.04 12.31 2.03
CA ASP A 61 3.46 13.43 1.19
C ASP A 61 4.98 13.42 0.99
N GLU A 62 5.41 13.36 -0.27
CA GLU A 62 6.83 13.34 -0.64
C GLU A 62 7.57 14.60 -0.19
N ARG A 63 6.89 15.75 -0.04
CA ARG A 63 7.49 16.97 0.52
C ARG A 63 7.91 16.76 1.97
N GLN A 64 7.03 16.15 2.78
CA GLN A 64 7.34 15.83 4.17
C GLN A 64 8.48 14.82 4.26
N LEU A 65 8.53 13.84 3.36
CA LEU A 65 9.61 12.87 3.31
C LEU A 65 10.94 13.49 2.87
N SER A 66 10.94 14.51 2.00
CA SER A 66 12.16 15.16 1.52
C SER A 66 12.91 15.92 2.61
N GLU A 67 12.23 16.33 3.68
CA GLU A 67 12.83 16.98 4.86
C GLU A 67 13.60 15.99 5.76
N ILE A 68 13.48 14.69 5.50
CA ILE A 68 14.16 13.64 6.26
C ILE A 68 15.43 13.21 5.53
N ASP A 69 16.59 13.46 6.10
CA ASP A 69 17.87 13.14 5.46
C ASP A 69 18.09 11.63 5.28
N SER A 70 17.64 10.81 6.24
CA SER A 70 17.85 9.36 6.24
C SER A 70 16.99 8.63 5.21
N PRO A 71 17.54 8.03 4.15
CA PRO A 71 16.80 7.20 3.20
C PRO A 71 16.10 6.02 3.86
N GLN A 72 16.74 5.40 4.86
CA GLN A 72 16.17 4.26 5.61
C GLN A 72 14.93 4.67 6.39
N THR A 73 14.95 5.87 7.01
CA THR A 73 13.78 6.42 7.71
C THR A 73 12.66 6.71 6.73
N ARG A 74 12.93 7.31 5.58
CA ARG A 74 11.92 7.54 4.53
C ARG A 74 11.27 6.23 4.06
N ILE A 75 12.07 5.20 3.80
CA ILE A 75 11.57 3.86 3.44
C ILE A 75 10.72 3.27 4.56
N GLY A 76 11.16 3.41 5.81
CA GLY A 76 10.41 2.95 6.99
C GLY A 76 9.04 3.60 7.10
N LEU A 77 8.95 4.91 6.92
CA LEU A 77 7.67 5.65 6.96
C LEU A 77 6.74 5.26 5.79
N ARG A 78 7.28 5.12 4.58
CA ARG A 78 6.51 4.60 3.43
C ARG A 78 5.96 3.20 3.70
N LYS A 79 6.78 2.31 4.26
CA LYS A 79 6.36 0.95 4.65
C LYS A 79 5.24 0.99 5.70
N LEU A 80 5.39 1.84 6.69
CA LEU A 80 4.39 1.97 7.76
C LEU A 80 3.07 2.52 7.22
N ARG A 81 3.12 3.55 6.35
CA ARG A 81 1.91 4.07 5.68
C ARG A 81 1.23 2.99 4.85
N ALA A 82 1.98 2.25 4.03
CA ALA A 82 1.43 1.15 3.23
C ALA A 82 0.72 0.09 4.10
N ARG A 83 1.28 -0.25 5.26
CA ARG A 83 0.65 -1.15 6.25
C ARG A 83 -0.65 -0.59 6.81
N ARG A 84 -0.72 0.71 7.08
CA ARG A 84 -1.95 1.35 7.59
C ARG A 84 -3.03 1.43 6.52
N VAL A 85 -2.65 1.70 5.27
CA VAL A 85 -3.57 1.62 4.13
C VAL A 85 -4.07 0.19 3.93
N GLN A 86 -3.19 -0.81 4.04
CA GLN A 86 -3.58 -2.22 4.05
C GLN A 86 -4.64 -2.49 5.14
N GLY A 87 -4.40 -2.04 6.38
CA GLY A 87 -5.36 -2.21 7.46
C GLY A 87 -6.73 -1.56 7.19
N ALA A 88 -6.77 -0.41 6.51
CA ALA A 88 -8.02 0.22 6.09
C ALA A 88 -8.72 -0.59 4.98
N LEU A 89 -7.97 -1.15 4.04
CA LEU A 89 -8.50 -2.06 3.01
C LEU A 89 -9.03 -3.37 3.62
N ASP A 90 -8.34 -3.94 4.62
CA ASP A 90 -8.80 -5.12 5.36
C ASP A 90 -10.13 -4.86 6.08
N ALA A 91 -10.28 -3.66 6.65
CA ALA A 91 -11.47 -3.29 7.41
C ALA A 91 -12.69 -2.92 6.55
N ALA A 92 -12.48 -2.35 5.37
CA ALA A 92 -13.54 -1.77 4.53
C ALA A 92 -13.61 -2.34 3.11
N GLY A 93 -12.68 -3.18 2.70
CA GLY A 93 -12.64 -3.82 1.39
C GLY A 93 -13.46 -5.11 1.31
N PRO A 94 -13.40 -5.82 0.17
CA PRO A 94 -14.09 -7.10 0.00
C PRO A 94 -13.60 -8.14 1.00
N THR A 95 -14.52 -8.94 1.54
CA THR A 95 -14.22 -9.98 2.55
C THR A 95 -13.58 -11.24 1.96
N SER A 96 -13.73 -11.46 0.64
CA SER A 96 -13.07 -12.57 -0.07
C SER A 96 -11.73 -12.09 -0.64
N GLY A 97 -10.70 -12.93 -0.55
CA GLY A 97 -9.35 -12.58 -0.97
C GLY A 97 -8.49 -12.08 0.20
N TRP A 98 -7.38 -11.45 -0.12
CA TRP A 98 -6.46 -10.86 0.85
C TRP A 98 -5.85 -9.58 0.33
N THR A 99 -5.49 -8.71 1.25
CA THR A 99 -4.73 -7.50 0.97
C THR A 99 -3.23 -7.74 1.17
N GLU A 100 -2.42 -6.95 0.51
CA GLU A 100 -0.98 -6.98 0.66
C GLU A 100 -0.39 -5.58 0.79
N SER A 101 0.73 -5.48 1.46
CA SER A 101 1.57 -4.28 1.43
C SER A 101 3.04 -4.66 1.40
N ALA A 102 3.82 -3.94 0.63
CA ALA A 102 5.25 -4.16 0.47
C ALA A 102 6.00 -2.86 0.18
N ILE A 103 7.32 -2.96 0.18
CA ILE A 103 8.22 -1.99 -0.45
C ILE A 103 8.89 -2.70 -1.62
N SER A 104 8.72 -2.16 -2.81
CA SER A 104 9.36 -2.65 -4.03
C SER A 104 10.17 -1.52 -4.65
N HIS A 105 11.48 -1.73 -4.86
CA HIS A 105 12.41 -0.70 -5.37
C HIS A 105 12.37 0.61 -4.57
N GLY A 106 12.19 0.52 -3.24
CA GLY A 106 12.10 1.70 -2.35
C GLY A 106 10.75 2.41 -2.35
N GLN A 107 9.80 1.97 -3.18
CA GLN A 107 8.46 2.54 -3.28
C GLN A 107 7.42 1.68 -2.57
N PRO A 108 6.41 2.30 -1.93
CA PRO A 108 5.34 1.57 -1.28
C PRO A 108 4.42 0.92 -2.33
N LEU A 109 3.93 -0.25 -1.99
CA LEU A 109 2.95 -1.00 -2.74
C LEU A 109 1.84 -1.44 -1.80
N VAL A 110 0.60 -1.31 -2.25
CA VAL A 110 -0.56 -1.98 -1.66
C VAL A 110 -1.34 -2.68 -2.76
N GLY A 111 -2.07 -3.72 -2.40
CA GLY A 111 -2.88 -4.45 -3.36
C GLY A 111 -3.90 -5.34 -2.68
N TRP A 112 -4.80 -5.84 -3.48
CA TRP A 112 -5.78 -6.86 -3.10
C TRP A 112 -5.84 -7.90 -4.20
N ARG A 113 -5.88 -9.18 -3.81
CA ARG A 113 -6.02 -10.32 -4.73
C ARG A 113 -6.93 -11.37 -4.15
N ARG A 114 -7.50 -12.17 -5.02
CA ARG A 114 -8.19 -13.41 -4.65
C ARG A 114 -7.86 -14.53 -5.62
N GLU A 115 -8.07 -15.75 -5.14
CA GLU A 115 -8.01 -16.96 -5.97
C GLU A 115 -9.36 -17.15 -6.68
N LEU A 116 -9.32 -17.55 -7.94
CA LEU A 116 -10.48 -17.91 -8.74
C LEU A 116 -10.10 -18.96 -9.80
N ARG A 117 -11.11 -19.61 -10.34
CA ARG A 117 -10.94 -20.53 -11.45
C ARG A 117 -11.34 -19.85 -12.76
N VAL A 118 -10.49 -19.93 -13.77
CA VAL A 118 -10.74 -19.38 -15.11
C VAL A 118 -10.25 -20.39 -16.15
N ALA A 119 -11.10 -20.78 -17.07
CA ALA A 119 -10.81 -21.79 -18.10
C ALA A 119 -10.20 -23.07 -17.50
N GLY A 120 -10.72 -23.53 -16.36
CA GLY A 120 -10.24 -24.73 -15.67
C GLY A 120 -8.94 -24.57 -14.87
N HIS A 121 -8.27 -23.41 -14.91
CA HIS A 121 -7.03 -23.12 -14.17
C HIS A 121 -7.32 -22.31 -12.92
N VAL A 122 -6.63 -22.65 -11.82
CA VAL A 122 -6.62 -21.82 -10.62
C VAL A 122 -5.62 -20.70 -10.82
N ILE A 123 -6.06 -19.46 -10.67
CA ILE A 123 -5.25 -18.25 -10.80
C ILE A 123 -5.49 -17.33 -9.61
N GLN A 124 -4.58 -16.40 -9.37
CA GLN A 124 -4.84 -15.27 -8.47
C GLN A 124 -5.02 -14.02 -9.32
N ALA A 125 -6.07 -13.26 -9.09
CA ALA A 125 -6.30 -12.01 -9.80
C ALA A 125 -6.74 -10.91 -8.84
N GLY A 126 -6.48 -9.66 -9.22
CA GLY A 126 -6.80 -8.48 -8.43
C GLY A 126 -6.09 -7.24 -8.92
N TRP A 127 -5.66 -6.41 -7.99
CA TRP A 127 -5.01 -5.15 -8.33
C TRP A 127 -3.83 -4.85 -7.40
N GLN A 128 -2.94 -3.98 -7.88
CA GLN A 128 -1.85 -3.36 -7.10
C GLN A 128 -1.79 -1.87 -7.40
N TYR A 129 -1.48 -1.08 -6.38
CA TYR A 129 -1.20 0.35 -6.51
C TYR A 129 0.23 0.65 -6.06
N GLN A 130 1.04 1.18 -6.98
CA GLN A 130 2.45 1.49 -6.77
C GLN A 130 2.88 2.62 -7.71
N GLU A 131 3.70 3.55 -7.23
CA GLU A 131 4.35 4.60 -8.07
C GLU A 131 3.35 5.40 -8.94
N GLY A 132 2.17 5.69 -8.41
CA GLY A 132 1.13 6.37 -9.18
C GLY A 132 0.56 5.55 -10.35
N GLN A 133 0.72 4.22 -10.30
CA GLN A 133 0.14 3.27 -11.22
C GLN A 133 -0.87 2.38 -10.50
N PHE A 134 -2.08 2.31 -11.03
CA PHE A 134 -3.04 1.29 -10.63
C PHE A 134 -2.98 0.16 -11.65
N ARG A 135 -2.67 -1.04 -11.17
CA ARG A 135 -2.43 -2.24 -11.99
C ARG A 135 -3.54 -3.25 -11.75
N LEU A 136 -4.22 -3.70 -12.78
CA LEU A 136 -4.94 -4.97 -12.73
C LEU A 136 -3.95 -6.08 -13.05
N CYS A 137 -3.95 -7.14 -12.25
CA CYS A 137 -2.91 -8.15 -12.29
C CYS A 137 -3.44 -9.57 -12.10
N ALA A 138 -2.70 -10.53 -12.64
CA ALA A 138 -2.93 -11.94 -12.41
C ALA A 138 -1.62 -12.70 -12.19
N VAL A 139 -1.68 -13.73 -11.33
CA VAL A 139 -0.63 -14.73 -11.14
C VAL A 139 -1.09 -16.00 -11.82
N LEU A 140 -0.37 -16.39 -12.89
CA LEU A 140 -0.70 -17.50 -13.78
C LEU A 140 0.31 -18.64 -13.56
N SER A 141 0.24 -19.30 -12.38
CA SER A 141 1.24 -20.29 -11.95
C SER A 141 1.35 -21.49 -12.92
N HIS A 142 0.29 -21.80 -13.68
CA HIS A 142 0.32 -22.81 -14.72
C HIS A 142 1.12 -22.39 -15.97
N LEU A 143 1.41 -21.09 -16.14
CA LEU A 143 2.24 -20.51 -17.20
C LEU A 143 3.55 -19.93 -16.63
N ASN A 144 4.06 -20.55 -15.59
CA ASN A 144 5.30 -20.14 -14.93
C ASN A 144 6.49 -20.26 -15.88
N GLY A 145 7.35 -19.25 -15.90
CA GLY A 145 8.59 -19.23 -16.68
C GLY A 145 9.10 -17.81 -16.95
N ARG A 146 10.42 -17.70 -17.15
CA ARG A 146 11.13 -16.43 -17.38
C ARG A 146 11.38 -16.12 -18.85
N GLY A 147 11.31 -17.12 -19.71
CA GLY A 147 11.59 -16.96 -21.14
C GLY A 147 10.49 -16.23 -21.92
N GLU A 148 10.82 -15.77 -23.11
CA GLU A 148 9.87 -15.06 -24.00
C GLU A 148 8.64 -15.91 -24.35
N SER A 149 8.81 -17.23 -24.50
CA SER A 149 7.69 -18.15 -24.75
C SER A 149 6.68 -18.17 -23.60
N ALA A 150 7.14 -18.16 -22.36
CA ALA A 150 6.26 -18.10 -21.19
C ALA A 150 5.56 -16.74 -21.09
N LYS A 151 6.25 -15.65 -21.39
CA LYS A 151 5.64 -14.31 -21.45
C LYS A 151 4.57 -14.24 -22.54
N ALA A 152 4.86 -14.78 -23.73
CA ALA A 152 3.90 -14.85 -24.83
C ALA A 152 2.66 -15.69 -24.44
N ALA A 153 2.85 -16.84 -23.82
CA ALA A 153 1.75 -17.69 -23.36
C ALA A 153 0.85 -16.96 -22.33
N ARG A 154 1.44 -16.23 -21.38
CA ARG A 154 0.68 -15.41 -20.44
C ARG A 154 -0.08 -14.27 -21.13
N ALA A 155 0.52 -13.62 -22.13
CA ALA A 155 -0.16 -12.58 -22.91
C ALA A 155 -1.35 -13.17 -23.69
N VAL A 156 -1.17 -14.28 -24.37
CA VAL A 156 -2.26 -14.99 -25.09
C VAL A 156 -3.40 -15.38 -24.15
N PHE A 157 -3.09 -15.95 -22.96
CA PHE A 157 -4.11 -16.25 -21.96
C PHE A 157 -4.86 -14.99 -21.53
N SER A 158 -4.14 -13.90 -21.26
CA SER A 158 -4.73 -12.65 -20.80
C SER A 158 -5.57 -11.94 -21.86
N GLU A 159 -5.19 -12.04 -23.14
CA GLU A 159 -5.99 -11.55 -24.28
C GLU A 159 -7.26 -12.38 -24.48
N ALA A 160 -7.22 -13.67 -24.20
CA ALA A 160 -8.39 -14.55 -24.24
C ALA A 160 -9.36 -14.29 -23.07
N HIS A 161 -8.87 -13.66 -21.98
CA HIS A 161 -9.68 -13.34 -20.78
C HIS A 161 -9.63 -11.83 -20.44
N PRO A 162 -10.11 -10.95 -21.34
CA PRO A 162 -9.95 -9.49 -21.22
C PRO A 162 -10.64 -8.92 -19.97
N ALA A 163 -11.65 -9.60 -19.46
CA ALA A 163 -12.37 -9.16 -18.25
C ALA A 163 -11.48 -9.16 -16.98
N LEU A 164 -10.37 -9.91 -16.95
CA LEU A 164 -9.35 -9.84 -15.88
C LEU A 164 -8.65 -8.47 -15.84
N PHE A 165 -8.62 -7.74 -16.95
CA PHE A 165 -7.89 -6.49 -17.13
C PHE A 165 -8.81 -5.37 -17.64
N ASP A 166 -10.09 -5.43 -17.28
CA ASP A 166 -11.07 -4.42 -17.67
C ASP A 166 -11.03 -3.24 -16.69
N PHE A 167 -10.54 -2.11 -17.20
CA PHE A 167 -10.48 -0.86 -16.44
C PHE A 167 -11.75 0.00 -16.58
N ALA A 168 -12.66 -0.30 -17.49
CA ALA A 168 -13.83 0.53 -17.74
C ALA A 168 -14.69 0.76 -16.48
N PRO A 169 -14.90 -0.26 -15.60
CA PRO A 169 -15.66 -0.05 -14.36
C PRO A 169 -14.97 0.85 -13.33
N LEU A 170 -13.68 1.16 -13.50
CA LEU A 170 -12.90 2.03 -12.61
C LEU A 170 -12.95 3.51 -13.04
N ASP A 171 -13.61 3.81 -14.15
CA ASP A 171 -13.83 5.19 -14.59
C ASP A 171 -14.69 5.95 -13.57
N GLY A 172 -14.31 7.19 -13.28
CA GLY A 172 -14.94 7.99 -12.21
C GLY A 172 -14.61 7.55 -10.77
N ILE A 173 -13.95 6.39 -10.55
CA ILE A 173 -13.48 5.94 -9.23
C ILE A 173 -12.03 6.39 -9.00
N LEU A 174 -11.14 6.05 -9.94
CA LEU A 174 -9.73 6.39 -9.84
C LEU A 174 -9.46 7.76 -10.46
N ARG A 175 -8.67 8.55 -9.77
CA ARG A 175 -8.16 9.82 -10.31
C ARG A 175 -7.07 9.54 -11.33
N THR A 176 -7.24 10.06 -12.53
CA THR A 176 -6.26 10.01 -13.63
C THR A 176 -5.85 11.44 -14.02
N PRO A 177 -4.67 11.66 -14.62
CA PRO A 177 -4.17 13.01 -14.92
C PRO A 177 -5.07 13.84 -15.81
N ASP A 178 -5.77 13.20 -16.74
CA ASP A 178 -6.67 13.85 -17.72
C ASP A 178 -8.15 13.48 -17.50
N GLY A 179 -8.48 12.85 -16.36
CA GLY A 179 -9.83 12.42 -16.05
C GLY A 179 -10.33 11.22 -16.86
N VAL A 180 -9.45 10.58 -17.64
CA VAL A 180 -9.83 9.45 -18.51
C VAL A 180 -8.99 8.22 -18.17
N VAL A 181 -9.66 7.09 -17.99
CA VAL A 181 -9.01 5.79 -17.75
C VAL A 181 -8.49 5.23 -19.08
N ARG A 182 -7.17 5.27 -19.24
CA ARG A 182 -6.49 4.76 -20.44
C ARG A 182 -5.45 3.71 -20.05
N PRO A 183 -5.77 2.41 -20.15
CA PRO A 183 -4.80 1.36 -19.89
C PRO A 183 -3.70 1.35 -20.94
N MET A 184 -2.50 0.95 -20.52
CA MET A 184 -1.39 0.69 -21.45
C MET A 184 -1.76 -0.43 -22.42
N ASP A 185 -1.34 -0.29 -23.68
CA ASP A 185 -1.65 -1.27 -24.76
C ASP A 185 -0.98 -2.63 -24.53
N ARG A 186 0.17 -2.64 -23.85
CA ARG A 186 0.96 -3.86 -23.64
C ARG A 186 0.84 -4.36 -22.21
N PHE A 187 0.90 -5.68 -22.06
CA PHE A 187 1.05 -6.32 -20.77
C PHE A 187 2.46 -6.12 -20.22
N GLY A 188 2.55 -5.79 -18.95
CA GLY A 188 3.76 -5.88 -18.17
C GLY A 188 3.90 -7.27 -17.55
N HIS A 189 5.14 -7.73 -17.40
CA HIS A 189 5.44 -9.02 -16.80
C HIS A 189 6.39 -8.83 -15.64
N PHE A 190 6.14 -9.58 -14.57
CA PHE A 190 7.05 -9.74 -13.46
C PHE A 190 7.22 -11.23 -13.18
N ASP A 191 8.44 -11.63 -12.86
CA ASP A 191 8.81 -13.06 -12.72
C ASP A 191 8.09 -13.78 -11.58
N PRO A 192 7.86 -15.05 -11.76
CA PRO A 192 7.96 -15.86 -12.98
C PRO A 192 6.61 -16.06 -13.70
N ASP A 193 5.50 -15.67 -13.06
CA ASP A 193 4.13 -15.99 -13.45
C ASP A 193 3.17 -14.78 -13.34
N PHE A 194 3.69 -13.60 -13.01
CA PHE A 194 2.90 -12.39 -12.82
C PHE A 194 2.76 -11.61 -14.13
N ILE A 195 1.54 -11.22 -14.46
CA ILE A 195 1.20 -10.37 -15.60
C ILE A 195 0.26 -9.25 -15.15
N TYR A 196 0.39 -8.07 -15.73
CA TYR A 196 -0.45 -6.93 -15.40
C TYR A 196 -0.64 -5.96 -16.56
N ARG A 197 -1.71 -5.18 -16.50
CA ARG A 197 -1.88 -3.92 -17.24
C ARG A 197 -2.06 -2.80 -16.23
N TYR A 198 -1.73 -1.57 -16.59
CA TYR A 198 -1.86 -0.45 -15.67
C TYR A 198 -2.38 0.81 -16.34
N ILE A 199 -2.91 1.68 -15.51
CA ILE A 199 -3.21 3.08 -15.82
C ILE A 199 -2.33 3.99 -14.96
N LYS A 200 -2.06 5.20 -15.44
CA LYS A 200 -1.50 6.27 -14.61
C LYS A 200 -2.60 6.79 -13.69
N ALA A 201 -2.40 6.69 -12.40
CA ALA A 201 -3.37 7.03 -11.38
C ALA A 201 -2.65 7.64 -10.16
N PRO A 202 -2.06 8.85 -10.29
CA PRO A 202 -1.37 9.50 -9.19
C PRO A 202 -2.36 9.87 -8.07
N ASP A 203 -1.84 10.03 -6.87
CA ASP A 203 -2.50 10.64 -5.71
C ASP A 203 -3.88 10.07 -5.34
N GLN A 204 -4.01 8.73 -5.39
CA GLN A 204 -5.23 8.06 -4.97
C GLN A 204 -5.45 8.22 -3.47
N THR A 205 -6.69 8.42 -3.06
CA THR A 205 -7.10 8.36 -1.66
C THR A 205 -7.35 6.91 -1.23
N VAL A 206 -7.36 6.66 0.08
CA VAL A 206 -7.71 5.35 0.63
C VAL A 206 -9.13 4.95 0.22
N GLU A 207 -10.09 5.89 0.21
CA GLU A 207 -11.46 5.67 -0.23
C GLU A 207 -11.55 5.20 -1.69
N GLN A 208 -10.76 5.82 -2.58
CA GLN A 208 -10.71 5.41 -3.98
C GLN A 208 -10.17 3.99 -4.15
N LEU A 209 -9.17 3.61 -3.36
CA LEU A 209 -8.63 2.25 -3.38
C LEU A 209 -9.64 1.22 -2.82
N ILE A 210 -10.41 1.57 -1.79
CA ILE A 210 -11.50 0.74 -1.26
C ILE A 210 -12.60 0.56 -2.33
N ALA A 211 -13.06 1.64 -2.96
CA ALA A 211 -14.05 1.58 -4.01
C ALA A 211 -13.57 0.76 -5.23
N ALA A 212 -12.31 0.94 -5.63
CA ALA A 212 -11.69 0.14 -6.68
C ALA A 212 -11.61 -1.34 -6.30
N SER A 213 -11.33 -1.68 -5.03
CA SER A 213 -11.33 -3.07 -4.55
C SER A 213 -12.68 -3.74 -4.73
N HIS A 214 -13.77 -3.07 -4.32
CA HIS A 214 -15.12 -3.60 -4.49
C HIS A 214 -15.49 -3.75 -5.96
N THR A 215 -15.12 -2.79 -6.79
CA THR A 215 -15.40 -2.81 -8.23
C THR A 215 -14.66 -3.95 -8.94
N VAL A 216 -13.36 -4.12 -8.65
CA VAL A 216 -12.57 -5.24 -9.19
C VAL A 216 -13.12 -6.57 -8.68
N HIS A 217 -13.45 -6.68 -7.40
CA HIS A 217 -14.07 -7.88 -6.83
C HIS A 217 -15.35 -8.28 -7.60
N ALA A 218 -16.29 -7.34 -7.75
CA ALA A 218 -17.53 -7.60 -8.49
C ALA A 218 -17.28 -7.94 -9.97
N GLY A 219 -16.22 -7.39 -10.58
CA GLY A 219 -15.76 -7.77 -11.92
C GLY A 219 -15.32 -9.23 -11.98
N LEU A 220 -14.47 -9.65 -11.02
CA LEU A 220 -13.95 -11.01 -10.94
C LEU A 220 -15.03 -12.05 -10.61
N ASP A 221 -16.06 -11.70 -9.86
CA ASP A 221 -17.22 -12.60 -9.58
C ASP A 221 -17.95 -13.02 -10.85
N ARG A 222 -17.99 -12.15 -11.87
CA ARG A 222 -18.67 -12.42 -13.14
C ARG A 222 -17.92 -13.34 -14.08
N ILE A 223 -16.64 -13.57 -13.83
CA ILE A 223 -15.76 -14.37 -14.72
C ILE A 223 -15.21 -15.63 -14.03
N ALA A 224 -15.51 -15.83 -12.76
CA ALA A 224 -15.19 -17.07 -12.06
C ALA A 224 -16.09 -18.21 -12.55
N ASP A 225 -15.47 -19.37 -12.90
CA ASP A 225 -16.20 -20.58 -13.33
C ASP A 225 -16.99 -21.21 -12.18
#